data_2a75e62e2fc8a1580ae2b51c6fd80553
#
_entry.id   2a75e62e2fc8a1580ae2b51c6fd80553
#
_cell.length_a   1.000
_cell.length_b   1.000
_cell.length_c   1.000
_cell.angle_alpha   90.00
_cell.angle_beta   90.00
_cell.angle_gamma   90.00
#
_symmetry.space_group_name_H-M   'P 1'
#
loop_
_entity.id
_entity.type
_entity.pdbx_description
1 polymer ?
#
loop_
_entity_poly.entity_id
_entity_poly.type
_entity_poly.pdbx_seq_one_letter_code
_entity_poly.pdbx_strand_id
1 'polypeptide(L)'
;MVSDNAQLLEQATELLLRYWVRALTSLVLVAVAYLWTKRGYQAPYAPSDIFVPSTSTYPSKVYTSRSKISVSQFVNDFLHGRIELRDAHSGRGMEHIAQVVSFRFDLTLAWRIFRTFMSTSHTEYQDKRNVEKYVTTSDSLLEQVLGPDRLPLVGYFRDEVPEELENSLAVQMERIGKEYLDLNPNDRLLDVNSQWGDLAVYLAHDYQVPTCAIVATSSQLNHATNLSGESQVQRFLRFVTGDYRAVTQCLPAGLPPFTKVLAIDALDTIGTRNIPAFLRSVNEVMESGGRFMLQVTTTPSSLGYKPNRRAFSGHQQSIMGDSDNNRAEDGDGFKIQGEEEWSEHWWYHWFRQRYIQPGADTSMLISVEQVMGELQRAGFEVIQMESLTTDAATTTAVWCNRLCAAKRQIEMELGEDAYRAWELYLNWTQSLYARGRLHKHFILAMKRA
;
A
#
# COMPACT_ATOMS: atom_id res chain seq x y z
N MET A 1 34.21 -0.27 35.29
CA MET A 1 34.24 1.19 35.04
C MET A 1 35.01 1.61 33.76
N VAL A 2 36.23 1.11 33.47
CA VAL A 2 36.96 1.52 32.24
C VAL A 2 36.39 0.82 30.99
N SER A 3 35.91 -0.42 31.07
CA SER A 3 35.29 -1.17 29.98
C SER A 3 33.91 -0.60 29.57
N ASP A 4 33.13 -0.14 30.53
CA ASP A 4 31.79 0.37 30.29
C ASP A 4 31.81 1.73 29.58
N ASN A 5 32.80 2.57 29.89
CA ASN A 5 33.00 3.84 29.19
C ASN A 5 33.48 3.68 27.76
N ALA A 6 34.25 2.63 27.45
CA ALA A 6 34.68 2.34 26.09
C ALA A 6 33.49 1.85 25.23
N GLN A 7 32.61 0.99 25.75
CA GLN A 7 31.39 0.55 25.07
C GLN A 7 30.38 1.70 24.85
N LEU A 8 30.22 2.59 25.81
CA LEU A 8 29.38 3.78 25.65
C LEU A 8 29.92 4.75 24.61
N LEU A 9 31.25 4.90 24.53
CA LEU A 9 31.89 5.74 23.50
C LEU A 9 31.76 5.12 22.10
N GLU A 10 31.85 3.82 21.98
CA GLU A 10 31.68 3.08 20.74
C GLU A 10 30.23 3.16 20.24
N GLN A 11 29.26 2.98 21.12
CA GLN A 11 27.84 3.17 20.81
C GLN A 11 27.50 4.62 20.42
N ALA A 12 28.08 5.60 21.10
CA ALA A 12 27.89 7.01 20.78
C ALA A 12 28.51 7.38 19.41
N THR A 13 29.70 6.84 19.10
CA THR A 13 30.35 7.05 17.80
C THR A 13 29.60 6.35 16.67
N GLU A 14 29.06 5.17 16.90
CA GLU A 14 28.23 4.48 15.90
C GLU A 14 26.91 5.20 15.64
N LEU A 15 26.27 5.73 16.67
CA LEU A 15 25.09 6.57 16.55
C LEU A 15 25.39 7.88 15.81
N LEU A 16 26.49 8.56 16.14
CA LEU A 16 26.92 9.77 15.46
C LEU A 16 27.25 9.49 13.98
N LEU A 17 27.96 8.40 13.68
CA LEU A 17 28.26 8.01 12.30
C LEU A 17 26.98 7.71 11.49
N ARG A 18 26.01 7.02 12.08
CA ARG A 18 24.70 6.80 11.47
C ARG A 18 23.94 8.10 11.22
N TYR A 19 24.00 9.07 12.14
CA TYR A 19 23.40 10.40 11.93
C TYR A 19 24.12 11.19 10.82
N TRP A 20 25.45 11.18 10.80
CA TRP A 20 26.24 11.87 9.78
C TRP A 20 26.05 11.26 8.39
N VAL A 21 26.03 9.94 8.26
CA VAL A 21 25.76 9.26 6.99
C VAL A 21 24.36 9.61 6.50
N ARG A 22 23.38 9.64 7.38
CA ARG A 22 22.00 10.04 7.04
C ARG A 22 21.90 11.51 6.63
N ALA A 23 22.58 12.39 7.34
CA ALA A 23 22.63 13.82 6.99
C ALA A 23 23.33 14.06 5.65
N LEU A 24 24.43 13.35 5.38
CA LEU A 24 25.16 13.45 4.10
C LEU A 24 24.32 12.91 2.93
N THR A 25 23.65 11.78 3.12
CA THR A 25 22.75 11.20 2.11
C THR A 25 21.60 12.16 1.79
N SER A 26 21.04 12.81 2.83
CA SER A 26 19.99 13.82 2.66
C SER A 26 20.50 15.07 1.93
N LEU A 27 21.72 15.53 2.21
CA LEU A 27 22.35 16.67 1.54
C LEU A 27 22.64 16.35 0.06
N VAL A 28 23.09 15.15 -0.25
CA VAL A 28 23.30 14.69 -1.64
C VAL A 28 21.99 14.61 -2.39
N LEU A 29 20.92 14.09 -1.76
CA LEU A 29 19.58 14.06 -2.36
C LEU A 29 19.05 15.47 -2.62
N VAL A 30 19.25 16.40 -1.69
CA VAL A 30 18.88 17.82 -1.85
C VAL A 30 19.69 18.47 -2.98
N ALA A 31 20.97 18.20 -3.11
CA ALA A 31 21.83 18.75 -4.18
C ALA A 31 21.43 18.19 -5.56
N VAL A 32 21.12 16.89 -5.64
CA VAL A 32 20.66 16.25 -6.87
C VAL A 32 19.28 16.82 -7.28
N ALA A 33 18.39 17.03 -6.33
CA ALA A 33 17.07 17.64 -6.58
C ALA A 33 17.22 19.09 -7.09
N TYR A 34 18.15 19.87 -6.54
CA TYR A 34 18.42 21.25 -6.98
C TYR A 34 18.93 21.33 -8.42
N LEU A 35 19.81 20.41 -8.82
CA LEU A 35 20.35 20.39 -10.18
C LEU A 35 19.28 20.02 -11.23
N TRP A 36 18.19 19.40 -10.80
CA TRP A 36 17.11 18.92 -11.67
C TRP A 36 16.00 19.93 -11.90
N THR A 37 15.81 20.90 -11.01
CA THR A 37 14.71 21.88 -11.08
C THR A 37 14.81 22.89 -12.25
N LYS A 38 15.93 22.92 -12.99
CA LYS A 38 16.18 23.97 -14.03
C LYS A 38 15.66 23.67 -15.44
N ARG A 39 15.10 22.48 -15.74
CA ARG A 39 14.59 22.18 -17.08
C ARG A 39 13.08 22.47 -17.18
N GLY A 40 12.70 23.56 -17.81
CA GLY A 40 11.32 23.87 -18.15
C GLY A 40 10.71 22.80 -19.08
N TYR A 41 9.53 22.31 -18.74
CA TYR A 41 8.76 21.36 -19.55
C TYR A 41 7.45 22.02 -19.96
N GLN A 42 7.05 21.86 -21.23
CA GLN A 42 5.73 22.29 -21.68
C GLN A 42 4.76 21.11 -21.63
N ALA A 43 3.63 21.30 -20.96
CA ALA A 43 2.59 20.28 -20.92
C ALA A 43 1.86 20.24 -22.28
N PRO A 44 1.60 19.03 -22.83
CA PRO A 44 0.85 18.90 -24.08
C PRO A 44 -0.63 19.23 -23.93
N TYR A 45 -1.18 19.20 -22.72
CA TYR A 45 -2.58 19.49 -22.38
C TYR A 45 -2.69 20.73 -21.49
N ALA A 46 -3.79 21.46 -21.65
CA ALA A 46 -4.11 22.52 -20.72
C ALA A 46 -4.61 21.92 -19.39
N PRO A 47 -4.27 22.47 -18.22
CA PRO A 47 -4.79 22.01 -16.93
C PRO A 47 -6.32 21.94 -16.86
N SER A 48 -7.03 22.83 -17.57
CA SER A 48 -8.49 22.84 -17.69
C SER A 48 -9.10 21.58 -18.32
N ASP A 49 -8.30 20.80 -19.03
CA ASP A 49 -8.78 19.53 -19.64
C ASP A 49 -8.97 18.42 -18.60
N ILE A 50 -8.28 18.54 -17.47
CA ILE A 50 -8.26 17.52 -16.39
C ILE A 50 -8.91 18.05 -15.12
N PHE A 51 -8.76 19.35 -14.82
CA PHE A 51 -9.32 19.98 -13.63
C PHE A 51 -10.47 20.92 -13.99
N VAL A 52 -11.52 20.87 -13.19
CA VAL A 52 -12.62 21.81 -13.24
C VAL A 52 -12.35 22.90 -12.20
N PRO A 53 -12.30 24.19 -12.56
CA PRO A 53 -12.24 25.26 -11.56
C PRO A 53 -13.49 25.18 -10.68
N SER A 54 -13.31 25.17 -9.38
CA SER A 54 -14.42 25.32 -8.44
C SER A 54 -15.07 26.69 -8.69
N THR A 55 -16.38 26.78 -8.58
CA THR A 55 -17.17 28.01 -8.73
C THR A 55 -16.85 29.08 -7.68
N SER A 56 -15.97 28.82 -6.73
CA SER A 56 -15.49 29.76 -5.75
C SER A 56 -14.50 30.76 -6.37
N THR A 57 -14.70 31.98 -6.11
CA THR A 57 -14.16 33.31 -6.46
C THR A 57 -12.64 33.46 -6.68
N TYR A 58 -11.86 32.42 -6.97
CA TYR A 58 -10.42 32.58 -7.25
C TYR A 58 -10.12 32.55 -8.75
N PRO A 59 -9.40 33.54 -9.28
CA PRO A 59 -9.11 33.59 -10.70
C PRO A 59 -8.17 32.48 -11.12
N SER A 60 -8.60 31.73 -12.12
CA SER A 60 -7.97 30.60 -12.78
C SER A 60 -6.63 30.88 -13.51
N LYS A 61 -5.91 31.95 -13.19
CA LYS A 61 -4.64 32.33 -13.86
C LYS A 61 -3.58 31.23 -13.83
N VAL A 62 -3.62 30.31 -12.85
CA VAL A 62 -2.65 29.23 -12.67
C VAL A 62 -2.88 28.11 -13.68
N TYR A 63 -4.14 27.88 -14.09
CA TYR A 63 -4.53 26.74 -14.93
C TYR A 63 -4.61 27.05 -16.42
N THR A 64 -4.30 28.28 -16.81
CA THR A 64 -4.21 28.69 -18.23
C THR A 64 -2.79 28.61 -18.77
N SER A 65 -1.79 28.35 -17.93
CA SER A 65 -0.40 28.21 -18.33
C SER A 65 -0.15 26.85 -19.00
N ARG A 66 0.54 26.86 -20.13
CA ARG A 66 1.04 25.63 -20.79
C ARG A 66 2.14 24.91 -20.01
N SER A 67 2.54 25.39 -18.85
CA SER A 67 3.56 24.77 -17.99
C SER A 67 2.90 23.85 -16.99
N LYS A 68 3.50 22.67 -16.74
CA LYS A 68 3.07 21.75 -15.68
C LYS A 68 3.10 22.47 -14.32
N ILE A 69 2.07 22.25 -13.51
CA ILE A 69 2.02 22.71 -12.11
C ILE A 69 2.79 21.74 -11.20
N SER A 70 3.32 22.24 -10.07
CA SER A 70 3.97 21.38 -9.09
C SER A 70 2.96 20.54 -8.33
N VAL A 71 3.35 19.32 -7.89
CA VAL A 71 2.50 18.46 -7.05
C VAL A 71 2.07 19.17 -5.77
N SER A 72 2.97 19.92 -5.13
CA SER A 72 2.65 20.68 -3.91
C SER A 72 1.53 21.70 -4.13
N GLN A 73 1.56 22.39 -5.26
CA GLN A 73 0.53 23.35 -5.63
C GLN A 73 -0.78 22.65 -5.96
N PHE A 74 -0.73 21.58 -6.75
CA PHE A 74 -1.89 20.75 -7.09
C PHE A 74 -2.61 20.24 -5.84
N VAL A 75 -1.89 19.58 -4.93
CA VAL A 75 -2.46 19.05 -3.69
C VAL A 75 -3.06 20.17 -2.83
N ASN A 76 -2.35 21.30 -2.70
CA ASN A 76 -2.85 22.42 -1.92
C ASN A 76 -4.13 23.01 -2.51
N ASP A 77 -4.18 23.22 -3.83
CA ASP A 77 -5.33 23.81 -4.49
C ASP A 77 -6.54 22.86 -4.50
N PHE A 78 -6.28 21.56 -4.60
CA PHE A 78 -7.33 20.55 -4.50
C PHE A 78 -7.93 20.47 -3.09
N LEU A 79 -7.09 20.35 -2.05
CA LEU A 79 -7.55 20.24 -0.67
C LEU A 79 -8.31 21.48 -0.20
N HIS A 80 -7.97 22.68 -0.71
CA HIS A 80 -8.71 23.91 -0.40
C HIS A 80 -9.89 24.17 -1.33
N GLY A 81 -10.33 23.22 -2.11
CA GLY A 81 -11.50 23.32 -2.97
C GLY A 81 -11.37 24.33 -4.12
N ARG A 82 -10.15 24.69 -4.53
CA ARG A 82 -9.93 25.60 -5.65
C ARG A 82 -10.07 24.94 -7.01
N ILE A 83 -9.87 23.63 -7.05
CA ILE A 83 -10.02 22.77 -8.22
C ILE A 83 -10.74 21.49 -7.83
N GLU A 84 -11.38 20.87 -8.80
CA GLU A 84 -12.02 19.57 -8.69
C GLU A 84 -11.47 18.65 -9.78
N LEU A 85 -11.44 17.34 -9.50
CA LEU A 85 -11.08 16.34 -10.48
C LEU A 85 -12.25 16.10 -11.43
N ARG A 86 -11.97 16.10 -12.73
CA ARG A 86 -12.94 15.64 -13.72
C ARG A 86 -13.06 14.11 -13.61
N ASP A 87 -14.27 13.58 -13.71
CA ASP A 87 -14.54 12.14 -13.65
C ASP A 87 -14.07 11.41 -12.37
N ALA A 88 -13.98 12.13 -11.23
CA ALA A 88 -13.58 11.58 -9.94
C ALA A 88 -14.44 10.37 -9.52
N HIS A 89 -15.74 10.40 -9.84
CA HIS A 89 -16.69 9.33 -9.52
C HIS A 89 -16.36 7.98 -10.20
N SER A 90 -15.71 8.02 -11.36
CA SER A 90 -15.31 6.82 -12.09
C SER A 90 -13.90 6.32 -11.74
N GLY A 91 -13.20 7.02 -10.81
CA GLY A 91 -11.80 6.76 -10.47
C GLY A 91 -10.80 7.29 -11.52
N ARG A 92 -11.28 7.89 -12.64
CA ARG A 92 -10.39 8.37 -13.71
C ARG A 92 -9.87 9.78 -13.49
N GLY A 93 -10.19 10.41 -12.37
CA GLY A 93 -9.79 11.79 -12.09
C GLY A 93 -8.29 12.06 -12.19
N MET A 94 -7.46 11.01 -12.04
CA MET A 94 -6.00 11.11 -12.12
C MET A 94 -5.38 10.47 -13.38
N GLU A 95 -6.19 9.99 -14.33
CA GLU A 95 -5.70 9.21 -15.47
C GLU A 95 -4.63 9.96 -16.28
N HIS A 96 -4.82 11.27 -16.50
CA HIS A 96 -3.91 12.10 -17.26
C HIS A 96 -3.11 13.09 -16.41
N ILE A 97 -3.08 12.90 -15.10
CA ILE A 97 -2.46 13.82 -14.16
C ILE A 97 -0.98 14.12 -14.49
N ALA A 98 -0.22 13.12 -14.94
CA ALA A 98 1.19 13.28 -15.30
C ALA A 98 1.43 14.22 -16.49
N GLN A 99 0.38 14.54 -17.27
CA GLN A 99 0.47 15.48 -18.39
C GLN A 99 0.43 16.92 -17.93
N VAL A 100 -0.25 17.22 -16.81
CA VAL A 100 -0.42 18.58 -16.30
C VAL A 100 0.28 18.85 -14.98
N VAL A 101 0.58 17.79 -14.20
CA VAL A 101 1.33 17.89 -12.94
C VAL A 101 2.74 17.37 -13.13
N SER A 102 3.72 18.12 -12.66
CA SER A 102 5.12 17.71 -12.67
C SER A 102 5.43 16.95 -11.39
N PHE A 103 5.65 15.66 -11.50
CA PHE A 103 6.10 14.78 -10.40
C PHE A 103 7.61 14.82 -10.18
N ARG A 104 8.29 15.92 -10.58
CA ARG A 104 9.73 16.00 -10.38
C ARG A 104 10.09 15.97 -8.91
N PHE A 105 11.21 15.33 -8.64
CA PHE A 105 11.84 15.38 -7.34
C PHE A 105 12.36 16.80 -7.09
N ASP A 106 11.76 17.50 -6.15
CA ASP A 106 12.12 18.88 -5.77
C ASP A 106 12.59 18.95 -4.30
N LEU A 107 13.11 20.10 -3.91
CA LEU A 107 13.55 20.33 -2.53
C LEU A 107 12.41 20.19 -1.52
N THR A 108 11.18 20.46 -1.94
CA THR A 108 10.00 20.32 -1.09
C THR A 108 9.72 18.84 -0.80
N LEU A 109 9.79 17.99 -1.82
CA LEU A 109 9.65 16.55 -1.66
C LEU A 109 10.80 15.99 -0.80
N ALA A 110 12.05 16.38 -1.11
CA ALA A 110 13.21 15.98 -0.32
C ALA A 110 13.05 16.31 1.16
N TRP A 111 12.64 17.55 1.48
CA TRP A 111 12.38 17.99 2.84
C TRP A 111 11.22 17.22 3.50
N ARG A 112 10.16 16.93 2.77
CA ARG A 112 9.00 16.16 3.26
C ARG A 112 9.39 14.72 3.57
N ILE A 113 10.14 14.06 2.67
CA ILE A 113 10.69 12.70 2.88
C ILE A 113 11.60 12.71 4.11
N PHE A 114 12.53 13.65 4.21
CA PHE A 114 13.44 13.77 5.35
C PHE A 114 12.67 13.94 6.67
N ARG A 115 11.71 14.87 6.72
CA ARG A 115 10.89 15.11 7.92
C ARG A 115 10.10 13.87 8.30
N THR A 116 9.51 13.18 7.32
CA THR A 116 8.79 11.93 7.52
C THR A 116 9.69 10.85 8.09
N PHE A 117 10.86 10.65 7.47
CA PHE A 117 11.86 9.68 7.94
C PHE A 117 12.35 9.96 9.36
N MET A 118 12.51 11.24 9.73
CA MET A 118 12.91 11.64 11.07
C MET A 118 11.78 11.51 12.11
N SER A 119 10.52 11.62 11.68
CA SER A 119 9.35 11.58 12.57
C SER A 119 8.78 10.17 12.78
N THR A 120 9.11 9.20 11.92
CA THR A 120 8.62 7.83 12.00
C THR A 120 9.71 6.91 12.52
N SER A 121 9.68 6.64 13.82
CA SER A 121 10.57 5.65 14.46
C SER A 121 10.02 4.22 14.38
N HIS A 122 8.76 4.04 13.93
CA HIS A 122 8.07 2.76 13.89
C HIS A 122 8.22 1.94 15.18
N THR A 123 8.10 2.61 16.32
CA THR A 123 7.97 1.92 17.59
C THR A 123 6.58 1.31 17.69
N GLU A 124 6.46 0.18 18.40
CA GLU A 124 5.18 -0.49 18.64
C GLU A 124 4.11 0.47 19.17
N TYR A 125 4.48 1.33 20.13
CA TYR A 125 3.60 2.35 20.70
C TYR A 125 3.12 3.37 19.65
N GLN A 126 4.03 3.87 18.80
CA GLN A 126 3.71 4.86 17.78
C GLN A 126 2.79 4.29 16.73
N ASP A 127 3.07 3.08 16.26
CA ASP A 127 2.28 2.45 15.21
C ASP A 127 0.90 2.04 15.72
N LYS A 128 0.80 1.51 16.93
CA LYS A 128 -0.49 1.23 17.57
C LYS A 128 -1.37 2.48 17.67
N ARG A 129 -0.79 3.59 18.12
CA ARG A 129 -1.50 4.88 18.18
C ARG A 129 -1.93 5.39 16.81
N ASN A 130 -1.09 5.20 15.78
CA ASN A 130 -1.40 5.61 14.42
C ASN A 130 -2.53 4.79 13.81
N VAL A 131 -2.52 3.46 14.02
CA VAL A 131 -3.60 2.55 13.59
C VAL A 131 -4.89 2.89 14.31
N GLU A 132 -4.84 3.07 15.62
CA GLU A 132 -6.02 3.44 16.43
C GLU A 132 -6.64 4.76 15.97
N LYS A 133 -5.80 5.78 15.71
CA LYS A 133 -6.25 7.06 15.17
C LYS A 133 -6.88 6.91 13.78
N TYR A 134 -6.25 6.12 12.89
CA TYR A 134 -6.76 5.87 11.55
C TYR A 134 -8.14 5.20 11.60
N VAL A 135 -8.26 4.11 12.34
CA VAL A 135 -9.51 3.36 12.49
C VAL A 135 -10.62 4.24 13.08
N THR A 136 -10.33 4.96 14.17
CA THR A 136 -11.33 5.80 14.86
C THR A 136 -11.80 6.98 13.99
N THR A 137 -10.91 7.58 13.21
CA THR A 137 -11.24 8.75 12.37
C THR A 137 -11.96 8.34 11.08
N SER A 138 -11.73 7.12 10.61
CA SER A 138 -12.19 6.68 9.28
C SER A 138 -13.33 5.65 9.34
N ASP A 139 -13.82 5.29 10.52
CA ASP A 139 -14.79 4.19 10.69
C ASP A 139 -16.04 4.38 9.84
N SER A 140 -16.73 5.51 10.01
CA SER A 140 -17.92 5.85 9.23
C SER A 140 -17.63 5.99 7.72
N LEU A 141 -16.49 6.61 7.38
CA LEU A 141 -16.06 6.75 5.99
C LEU A 141 -15.78 5.38 5.35
N LEU A 142 -15.10 4.49 6.06
CA LEU A 142 -14.80 3.15 5.57
C LEU A 142 -16.07 2.34 5.32
N GLU A 143 -17.07 2.45 6.18
CA GLU A 143 -18.39 1.84 5.95
C GLU A 143 -19.05 2.34 4.67
N GLN A 144 -19.01 3.66 4.42
CA GLN A 144 -19.58 4.25 3.20
C GLN A 144 -18.82 3.83 1.93
N VAL A 145 -17.51 3.65 2.01
CA VAL A 145 -16.65 3.36 0.87
C VAL A 145 -16.56 1.86 0.58
N LEU A 146 -16.29 1.06 1.61
CA LEU A 146 -16.11 -0.39 1.49
C LEU A 146 -17.44 -1.13 1.39
N GLY A 147 -18.51 -0.54 1.93
CA GLY A 147 -19.83 -1.16 2.04
C GLY A 147 -20.08 -1.75 3.43
N PRO A 148 -21.23 -2.40 3.63
CA PRO A 148 -21.67 -2.89 4.93
C PRO A 148 -20.69 -3.88 5.59
N ASP A 149 -20.04 -4.70 4.78
CA ASP A 149 -19.08 -5.72 5.25
C ASP A 149 -17.72 -5.13 5.59
N ARG A 150 -17.49 -3.83 5.35
CA ARG A 150 -16.22 -3.11 5.61
C ARG A 150 -14.97 -3.89 5.17
N LEU A 151 -15.11 -4.69 4.12
CA LEU A 151 -14.10 -5.63 3.66
C LEU A 151 -13.15 -4.97 2.65
N PRO A 152 -11.88 -4.69 2.99
CA PRO A 152 -10.90 -4.10 2.08
C PRO A 152 -10.23 -5.16 1.19
N LEU A 153 -11.01 -6.11 0.74
CA LEU A 153 -10.60 -7.15 -0.20
C LEU A 153 -10.79 -6.66 -1.63
N VAL A 154 -9.92 -7.09 -2.53
CA VAL A 154 -10.10 -6.88 -3.96
C VAL A 154 -11.12 -7.87 -4.48
N GLY A 155 -12.16 -7.38 -5.18
CA GLY A 155 -13.15 -8.25 -5.83
C GLY A 155 -12.51 -9.07 -6.96
N TYR A 156 -13.10 -10.21 -7.31
CA TYR A 156 -12.72 -10.99 -8.47
C TYR A 156 -13.75 -10.75 -9.58
N PHE A 157 -13.36 -10.02 -10.62
CA PHE A 157 -14.23 -9.68 -11.73
C PHE A 157 -14.00 -10.67 -12.87
N ARG A 158 -15.03 -11.47 -13.19
CA ARG A 158 -15.04 -12.34 -14.38
C ARG A 158 -15.49 -11.52 -15.57
N ASP A 159 -14.98 -11.87 -16.73
CA ASP A 159 -15.10 -11.16 -18.00
C ASP A 159 -16.46 -10.50 -18.30
N GLU A 160 -16.40 -9.27 -18.85
CA GLU A 160 -17.37 -8.52 -19.68
C GLU A 160 -18.73 -8.11 -19.09
N VAL A 161 -19.20 -8.64 -17.97
CA VAL A 161 -20.45 -8.19 -17.35
C VAL A 161 -20.10 -7.28 -16.18
N PRO A 162 -20.71 -6.09 -16.05
CA PRO A 162 -20.56 -5.27 -14.85
C PRO A 162 -21.14 -6.02 -13.65
N GLU A 163 -20.32 -6.77 -12.97
CA GLU A 163 -20.69 -7.49 -11.76
C GLU A 163 -20.70 -6.51 -10.59
N GLU A 164 -21.72 -6.58 -9.71
CA GLU A 164 -21.73 -5.80 -8.49
C GLU A 164 -20.53 -6.19 -7.63
N LEU A 165 -19.91 -5.23 -6.94
CA LEU A 165 -18.70 -5.46 -6.13
C LEU A 165 -18.94 -6.55 -5.08
N GLU A 166 -20.12 -6.60 -4.46
CA GLU A 166 -20.49 -7.58 -3.45
C GLU A 166 -20.42 -9.02 -3.99
N ASN A 167 -20.90 -9.25 -5.20
CA ASN A 167 -20.82 -10.55 -5.86
C ASN A 167 -19.35 -10.92 -6.14
N SER A 168 -18.57 -9.96 -6.64
CA SER A 168 -17.14 -10.15 -6.90
C SER A 168 -16.34 -10.42 -5.62
N LEU A 169 -16.72 -9.80 -4.50
CA LEU A 169 -16.13 -10.06 -3.18
C LEU A 169 -16.52 -11.45 -2.67
N ALA A 170 -17.79 -11.85 -2.82
CA ALA A 170 -18.24 -13.19 -2.41
C ALA A 170 -17.49 -14.30 -3.16
N VAL A 171 -17.32 -14.15 -4.48
CA VAL A 171 -16.50 -15.07 -5.28
C VAL A 171 -15.05 -15.08 -4.81
N GLN A 172 -14.49 -13.93 -4.50
CA GLN A 172 -13.11 -13.85 -4.01
C GLN A 172 -12.93 -14.52 -2.65
N MET A 173 -13.89 -14.36 -1.73
CA MET A 173 -13.87 -15.04 -0.43
C MET A 173 -13.96 -16.57 -0.59
N GLU A 174 -14.81 -17.06 -1.50
CA GLU A 174 -14.88 -18.50 -1.84
C GLU A 174 -13.55 -19.01 -2.39
N ARG A 175 -12.92 -18.25 -3.31
CA ARG A 175 -11.61 -18.61 -3.86
C ARG A 175 -10.52 -18.70 -2.77
N ILE A 176 -10.52 -17.76 -1.81
CA ILE A 176 -9.58 -17.76 -0.68
C ILE A 176 -9.73 -19.07 0.11
N GLY A 177 -10.95 -19.43 0.47
CA GLY A 177 -11.20 -20.63 1.27
C GLY A 177 -10.93 -21.93 0.51
N LYS A 178 -11.41 -22.02 -0.73
CA LYS A 178 -11.42 -23.26 -1.52
C LYS A 178 -10.16 -23.47 -2.35
N GLU A 179 -9.76 -22.45 -3.13
CA GLU A 179 -8.67 -22.60 -4.10
C GLU A 179 -7.29 -22.40 -3.45
N TYR A 180 -7.14 -21.37 -2.62
CA TYR A 180 -5.84 -21.04 -2.01
C TYR A 180 -5.59 -21.80 -0.73
N LEU A 181 -6.45 -21.64 0.26
CA LEU A 181 -6.25 -22.27 1.56
C LEU A 181 -6.67 -23.74 1.57
N ASP A 182 -7.61 -24.16 0.71
CA ASP A 182 -8.16 -25.52 0.67
C ASP A 182 -8.63 -25.95 2.06
N LEU A 183 -9.57 -25.14 2.59
CA LEU A 183 -10.06 -25.25 3.96
C LEU A 183 -10.98 -26.45 4.15
N ASN A 184 -10.81 -27.13 5.27
CA ASN A 184 -11.69 -28.18 5.73
C ASN A 184 -11.86 -28.12 7.27
N PRO A 185 -12.87 -28.78 7.86
CA PRO A 185 -13.12 -28.69 9.30
C PRO A 185 -12.01 -29.19 10.22
N ASN A 186 -11.03 -29.96 9.71
CA ASN A 186 -9.88 -30.43 10.49
C ASN A 186 -8.73 -29.42 10.52
N ASP A 187 -8.80 -28.36 9.70
CA ASP A 187 -7.81 -27.29 9.68
C ASP A 187 -7.92 -26.38 10.90
N ARG A 188 -6.90 -25.62 11.13
CA ARG A 188 -6.83 -24.53 12.12
C ARG A 188 -6.36 -23.28 11.39
N LEU A 189 -7.27 -22.31 11.25
CA LEU A 189 -7.02 -21.07 10.54
C LEU A 189 -6.56 -19.96 11.49
N LEU A 190 -5.52 -19.22 11.10
CA LEU A 190 -5.14 -17.96 11.69
C LEU A 190 -5.32 -16.84 10.67
N ASP A 191 -6.16 -15.86 10.96
CA ASP A 191 -6.24 -14.60 10.23
C ASP A 191 -5.42 -13.54 10.97
N VAL A 192 -4.28 -13.17 10.41
CA VAL A 192 -3.29 -12.33 11.10
C VAL A 192 -3.68 -10.86 11.12
N ASN A 193 -4.43 -10.39 10.13
CA ASN A 193 -4.89 -9.01 10.00
C ASN A 193 -6.36 -8.98 9.60
N SER A 194 -7.20 -9.42 10.51
CA SER A 194 -8.63 -9.63 10.25
C SER A 194 -9.42 -8.32 10.07
N GLN A 195 -8.84 -7.20 10.46
CA GLN A 195 -9.46 -5.88 10.37
C GLN A 195 -10.84 -5.83 11.05
N TRP A 196 -11.96 -5.81 10.32
CA TRP A 196 -13.31 -5.78 10.86
C TRP A 196 -13.92 -7.16 11.11
N GLY A 197 -13.29 -8.22 10.62
CA GLY A 197 -13.63 -9.61 10.94
C GLY A 197 -14.49 -10.33 9.92
N ASP A 198 -15.00 -9.65 8.90
CA ASP A 198 -15.99 -10.20 7.95
C ASP A 198 -15.46 -11.43 7.21
N LEU A 199 -14.23 -11.40 6.71
CA LEU A 199 -13.61 -12.54 6.05
C LEU A 199 -13.41 -13.72 7.01
N ALA A 200 -12.99 -13.46 8.25
CA ALA A 200 -12.81 -14.51 9.26
C ALA A 200 -14.15 -15.16 9.64
N VAL A 201 -15.23 -14.35 9.76
CA VAL A 201 -16.58 -14.84 10.02
C VAL A 201 -17.06 -15.71 8.86
N TYR A 202 -16.92 -15.24 7.60
CA TYR A 202 -17.28 -16.00 6.42
C TYR A 202 -16.56 -17.35 6.37
N LEU A 203 -15.22 -17.37 6.50
CA LEU A 203 -14.44 -18.60 6.44
C LEU A 203 -14.76 -19.58 7.58
N ALA A 204 -14.95 -19.07 8.80
CA ALA A 204 -15.34 -19.89 9.94
C ALA A 204 -16.76 -20.49 9.78
N HIS A 205 -17.68 -19.72 9.18
CA HIS A 205 -19.05 -20.19 8.93
C HIS A 205 -19.11 -21.24 7.84
N ASP A 206 -18.61 -20.96 6.66
CA ASP A 206 -18.80 -21.78 5.47
C ASP A 206 -17.96 -23.07 5.51
N TYR A 207 -16.76 -23.01 6.09
CA TYR A 207 -15.85 -24.16 6.19
C TYR A 207 -15.88 -24.84 7.56
N GLN A 208 -16.61 -24.30 8.55
CA GLN A 208 -16.69 -24.79 9.94
C GLN A 208 -15.30 -25.04 10.55
N VAL A 209 -14.32 -24.19 10.18
CA VAL A 209 -12.92 -24.30 10.56
C VAL A 209 -12.64 -23.53 11.85
N PRO A 210 -11.98 -24.16 12.86
CA PRO A 210 -11.50 -23.43 14.04
C PRO A 210 -10.56 -22.29 13.64
N THR A 211 -10.99 -21.06 13.92
CA THR A 211 -10.32 -19.82 13.48
C THR A 211 -9.93 -18.96 14.67
N CYS A 212 -8.69 -18.48 14.68
CA CYS A 212 -8.24 -17.38 15.51
C CYS A 212 -7.95 -16.16 14.62
N ALA A 213 -8.49 -15.00 14.97
CA ALA A 213 -8.37 -13.80 14.17
C ALA A 213 -7.80 -12.64 15.00
N ILE A 214 -6.73 -12.00 14.50
CA ILE A 214 -6.07 -10.87 15.18
C ILE A 214 -6.62 -9.57 14.62
N VAL A 215 -7.13 -8.72 15.51
CA VAL A 215 -7.58 -7.36 15.21
C VAL A 215 -6.72 -6.33 15.92
N ALA A 216 -6.52 -5.18 15.31
CA ALA A 216 -5.56 -4.19 15.82
C ALA A 216 -6.12 -3.30 16.94
N THR A 217 -7.44 -3.08 16.96
CA THR A 217 -8.07 -2.09 17.85
C THR A 217 -9.27 -2.66 18.61
N SER A 218 -9.63 -2.03 19.73
CA SER A 218 -10.81 -2.39 20.50
C SER A 218 -12.11 -2.14 19.74
N SER A 219 -12.16 -1.13 18.87
CA SER A 219 -13.33 -0.87 18.02
C SER A 219 -13.54 -2.03 17.04
N GLN A 220 -12.49 -2.48 16.37
CA GLN A 220 -12.54 -3.66 15.50
C GLN A 220 -12.93 -4.92 16.28
N LEU A 221 -12.39 -5.12 17.49
CA LEU A 221 -12.77 -6.27 18.33
C LEU A 221 -14.26 -6.28 18.64
N ASN A 222 -14.81 -5.14 19.06
CA ASN A 222 -16.22 -5.04 19.41
C ASN A 222 -17.12 -5.33 18.20
N HIS A 223 -16.80 -4.74 17.03
CA HIS A 223 -17.53 -5.00 15.79
C HIS A 223 -17.47 -6.47 15.40
N ALA A 224 -16.28 -7.04 15.31
CA ALA A 224 -16.04 -8.43 14.91
C ALA A 224 -16.70 -9.43 15.87
N THR A 225 -16.71 -9.12 17.19
CA THR A 225 -17.36 -9.96 18.19
C THR A 225 -18.88 -9.95 18.01
N ASN A 226 -19.49 -8.78 17.77
CA ASN A 226 -20.92 -8.67 17.50
C ASN A 226 -21.29 -9.42 16.22
N LEU A 227 -20.55 -9.22 15.13
CA LEU A 227 -20.75 -9.90 13.86
C LEU A 227 -20.67 -11.43 14.00
N SER A 228 -19.72 -11.95 14.78
CA SER A 228 -19.60 -13.38 15.06
C SER A 228 -20.79 -13.92 15.86
N GLY A 229 -21.37 -13.10 16.72
CA GLY A 229 -22.58 -13.42 17.47
C GLY A 229 -23.81 -13.54 16.59
N GLU A 230 -24.01 -12.58 15.72
CA GLU A 230 -25.10 -12.55 14.75
C GLU A 230 -25.02 -13.72 13.77
N SER A 231 -23.82 -14.06 13.32
CA SER A 231 -23.55 -15.19 12.41
C SER A 231 -23.49 -16.55 13.11
N GLN A 232 -23.61 -16.63 14.43
CA GLN A 232 -23.60 -17.85 15.25
C GLN A 232 -22.32 -18.71 15.11
N VAL A 233 -21.17 -18.09 14.79
CA VAL A 233 -19.87 -18.77 14.58
C VAL A 233 -18.95 -18.75 15.79
N GLN A 234 -19.39 -18.21 16.91
CA GLN A 234 -18.56 -18.05 18.14
C GLN A 234 -17.90 -19.36 18.63
N ARG A 235 -18.48 -20.50 18.32
CA ARG A 235 -17.88 -21.81 18.66
C ARG A 235 -16.64 -22.16 17.84
N PHE A 236 -16.50 -21.55 16.66
CA PHE A 236 -15.38 -21.81 15.76
C PHE A 236 -14.41 -20.62 15.70
N LEU A 237 -14.87 -19.42 16.03
CA LEU A 237 -14.12 -18.18 15.80
C LEU A 237 -13.81 -17.46 17.10
N ARG A 238 -12.54 -17.15 17.31
CA ARG A 238 -12.08 -16.35 18.42
C ARG A 238 -11.31 -15.12 17.90
N PHE A 239 -11.74 -13.94 18.29
CA PHE A 239 -10.99 -12.71 18.06
C PHE A 239 -10.06 -12.40 19.23
N VAL A 240 -8.86 -11.90 18.92
CA VAL A 240 -7.87 -11.42 19.88
C VAL A 240 -7.34 -10.06 19.42
N THR A 241 -7.07 -9.16 20.36
CA THR A 241 -6.41 -7.90 20.04
C THR A 241 -4.91 -8.04 20.21
N GLY A 242 -4.15 -7.48 19.28
CA GLY A 242 -2.70 -7.47 19.39
C GLY A 242 -2.02 -6.83 18.20
N ASP A 243 -0.70 -6.68 18.34
CA ASP A 243 0.16 -6.26 17.26
C ASP A 243 0.54 -7.46 16.39
N TYR A 244 -0.12 -7.64 15.25
CA TYR A 244 0.12 -8.76 14.35
C TYR A 244 1.56 -8.85 13.80
N ARG A 245 2.41 -7.83 14.01
CA ARG A 245 3.85 -7.93 13.72
C ARG A 245 4.56 -8.92 14.65
N ALA A 246 3.97 -9.18 15.83
CA ALA A 246 4.45 -10.15 16.80
C ALA A 246 3.37 -11.21 17.08
N VAL A 247 3.01 -11.98 16.06
CA VAL A 247 1.90 -12.95 16.07
C VAL A 247 1.96 -13.87 17.30
N THR A 248 3.13 -14.39 17.64
CA THR A 248 3.32 -15.30 18.80
C THR A 248 2.91 -14.67 20.13
N GLN A 249 3.00 -13.36 20.27
CA GLN A 249 2.66 -12.64 21.51
C GLN A 249 1.15 -12.34 21.61
N CYS A 250 0.44 -12.32 20.48
CA CYS A 250 -0.99 -12.06 20.43
C CYS A 250 -1.82 -13.28 20.76
N LEU A 251 -1.27 -14.46 20.51
CA LEU A 251 -2.00 -15.72 20.62
C LEU A 251 -2.05 -16.23 22.06
N PRO A 252 -3.18 -16.80 22.50
CA PRO A 252 -3.26 -17.50 23.77
C PRO A 252 -2.24 -18.65 23.88
N ALA A 253 -1.65 -18.80 25.04
CA ALA A 253 -0.72 -19.89 25.31
C ALA A 253 -1.39 -21.27 25.14
N GLY A 254 -0.64 -22.22 24.59
CA GLY A 254 -1.08 -23.61 24.46
C GLY A 254 -1.97 -23.91 23.24
N LEU A 255 -2.14 -22.98 22.32
CA LEU A 255 -2.78 -23.28 21.04
C LEU A 255 -1.89 -24.23 20.23
N PRO A 256 -2.50 -25.24 19.56
CA PRO A 256 -1.76 -26.08 18.62
C PRO A 256 -1.34 -25.23 17.40
N PRO A 257 -0.27 -25.62 16.68
CA PRO A 257 0.15 -24.94 15.48
C PRO A 257 -0.97 -24.84 14.43
N PHE A 258 -0.99 -23.75 13.66
CA PHE A 258 -1.98 -23.53 12.63
C PHE A 258 -1.62 -24.25 11.33
N THR A 259 -2.62 -24.85 10.67
CA THR A 259 -2.45 -25.51 9.37
C THR A 259 -2.54 -24.51 8.23
N LYS A 260 -3.30 -23.43 8.45
CA LYS A 260 -3.58 -22.39 7.46
C LYS A 260 -3.42 -21.01 8.09
N VAL A 261 -2.76 -20.12 7.38
CA VAL A 261 -2.63 -18.70 7.81
C VAL A 261 -3.01 -17.79 6.66
N LEU A 262 -3.72 -16.71 6.99
CA LEU A 262 -4.17 -15.69 6.07
C LEU A 262 -3.65 -14.31 6.54
N ALA A 263 -3.19 -13.48 5.61
CA ALA A 263 -2.78 -12.11 5.88
C ALA A 263 -3.18 -11.18 4.73
N ILE A 264 -4.31 -10.50 4.88
CA ILE A 264 -4.81 -9.52 3.91
C ILE A 264 -4.20 -8.16 4.24
N ASP A 265 -3.41 -7.62 3.31
CA ASP A 265 -2.76 -6.29 3.39
C ASP A 265 -1.93 -6.03 4.66
N ALA A 266 -1.54 -7.09 5.36
CA ALA A 266 -0.73 -6.97 6.56
C ALA A 266 0.63 -6.31 6.26
N LEU A 267 1.27 -6.66 5.14
CA LEU A 267 2.58 -6.10 4.75
C LEU A 267 2.50 -4.61 4.38
N ASP A 268 1.32 -4.11 4.02
CA ASP A 268 1.12 -2.71 3.58
C ASP A 268 1.24 -1.71 4.75
N THR A 269 1.26 -2.19 5.99
CA THR A 269 1.22 -1.36 7.19
C THR A 269 2.36 -1.61 8.19
N ILE A 270 3.07 -2.73 8.09
CA ILE A 270 4.07 -3.12 9.10
C ILE A 270 5.45 -2.47 8.92
N GLY A 271 5.71 -1.87 7.77
CA GLY A 271 7.01 -1.33 7.42
C GLY A 271 8.00 -2.38 6.92
N THR A 272 8.77 -2.01 5.90
CA THR A 272 9.72 -2.93 5.22
C THR A 272 10.72 -3.58 6.17
N ARG A 273 11.15 -2.85 7.22
CA ARG A 273 12.11 -3.36 8.21
C ARG A 273 11.54 -4.47 9.10
N ASN A 274 10.22 -4.48 9.29
CA ASN A 274 9.54 -5.44 10.16
C ASN A 274 9.10 -6.71 9.41
N ILE A 275 9.08 -6.69 8.07
CA ILE A 275 8.66 -7.82 7.25
C ILE A 275 9.42 -9.13 7.61
N PRO A 276 10.75 -9.15 7.75
CA PRO A 276 11.46 -10.38 8.10
C PRO A 276 11.08 -10.93 9.48
N ALA A 277 10.84 -10.05 10.47
CA ALA A 277 10.43 -10.45 11.82
C ALA A 277 8.99 -10.99 11.80
N PHE A 278 8.09 -10.30 11.11
CA PHE A 278 6.70 -10.72 10.92
C PHE A 278 6.61 -12.11 10.28
N LEU A 279 7.29 -12.33 9.15
CA LEU A 279 7.25 -13.61 8.45
C LEU A 279 7.81 -14.75 9.27
N ARG A 280 8.87 -14.52 10.07
CA ARG A 280 9.36 -15.51 11.04
C ARG A 280 8.34 -15.82 12.12
N SER A 281 7.69 -14.79 12.68
CA SER A 281 6.64 -14.97 13.70
C SER A 281 5.45 -15.78 13.19
N VAL A 282 5.06 -15.56 11.92
CA VAL A 282 4.04 -16.39 11.25
C VAL A 282 4.54 -17.84 11.08
N ASN A 283 5.78 -18.01 10.62
CA ASN A 283 6.34 -19.36 10.46
C ASN A 283 6.37 -20.14 11.78
N GLU A 284 6.73 -19.49 12.89
CA GLU A 284 6.81 -20.13 14.22
C GLU A 284 5.47 -20.71 14.70
N VAL A 285 4.35 -20.10 14.35
CA VAL A 285 3.01 -20.55 14.78
C VAL A 285 2.36 -21.56 13.83
N MET A 286 2.98 -21.84 12.69
CA MET A 286 2.47 -22.78 11.70
C MET A 286 3.06 -24.18 11.87
N GLU A 287 2.31 -25.20 11.48
CA GLU A 287 2.86 -26.55 11.31
C GLU A 287 3.62 -26.70 9.98
N SER A 288 4.52 -27.65 9.90
CA SER A 288 5.21 -27.99 8.65
C SER A 288 4.22 -28.46 7.59
N GLY A 289 4.37 -27.97 6.35
CA GLY A 289 3.42 -28.21 5.27
C GLY A 289 2.17 -27.32 5.31
N GLY A 290 2.02 -26.46 6.33
CA GLY A 290 0.92 -25.51 6.43
C GLY A 290 0.96 -24.47 5.31
N ARG A 291 -0.23 -24.02 4.85
CA ARG A 291 -0.39 -23.01 3.80
C ARG A 291 -0.48 -21.61 4.38
N PHE A 292 0.26 -20.68 3.80
CA PHE A 292 0.24 -19.25 4.12
C PHE A 292 -0.15 -18.45 2.90
N MET A 293 -1.24 -17.71 2.99
CA MET A 293 -1.75 -16.85 1.93
C MET A 293 -1.61 -15.37 2.30
N LEU A 294 -1.11 -14.59 1.36
CA LEU A 294 -0.93 -13.13 1.48
C LEU A 294 -1.70 -12.40 0.38
N GLN A 295 -2.40 -11.32 0.73
CA GLN A 295 -2.69 -10.23 -0.20
C GLN A 295 -1.71 -9.10 0.08
N VAL A 296 -1.05 -8.57 -0.96
CA VAL A 296 -0.04 -7.52 -0.81
C VAL A 296 -0.04 -6.55 -1.98
N THR A 297 0.19 -5.28 -1.67
CA THR A 297 0.46 -4.24 -2.67
C THR A 297 1.97 -4.13 -2.90
N THR A 298 2.38 -4.10 -4.16
CA THR A 298 3.79 -3.98 -4.55
C THR A 298 3.98 -2.91 -5.63
N THR A 299 5.23 -2.52 -5.84
CA THR A 299 5.62 -1.65 -6.93
C THR A 299 6.39 -2.41 -8.01
N PRO A 300 6.41 -1.95 -9.26
CA PRO A 300 7.28 -2.53 -10.28
C PRO A 300 8.74 -2.52 -9.84
N SER A 301 9.47 -3.60 -10.15
CA SER A 301 10.90 -3.77 -9.82
C SER A 301 11.78 -2.65 -10.38
N SER A 302 11.38 -2.05 -11.49
CA SER A 302 12.06 -0.93 -12.13
C SER A 302 12.18 0.31 -11.22
N LEU A 303 11.34 0.43 -10.21
CA LEU A 303 11.35 1.57 -9.28
C LEU A 303 12.33 1.41 -8.12
N GLY A 304 12.68 0.19 -7.73
CA GLY A 304 13.58 -0.09 -6.60
C GLY A 304 14.92 -0.74 -6.97
N TYR A 305 15.01 -1.35 -8.11
CA TYR A 305 16.17 -2.14 -8.54
C TYR A 305 16.92 -1.42 -9.66
N LYS A 306 18.11 -0.88 -9.36
CA LYS A 306 19.12 -0.62 -10.39
C LYS A 306 19.80 -1.95 -10.69
N PRO A 307 19.52 -2.63 -11.81
CA PRO A 307 20.25 -3.84 -12.15
C PRO A 307 21.74 -3.46 -12.23
N ASN A 308 22.56 -4.22 -11.53
CA ASN A 308 24.00 -4.05 -11.58
C ASN A 308 24.45 -4.35 -13.02
N ARG A 309 24.61 -3.32 -13.84
CA ARG A 309 24.95 -3.42 -15.28
C ARG A 309 26.20 -4.25 -15.56
N ARG A 310 26.98 -4.59 -14.53
CA ARG A 310 28.19 -5.42 -14.68
C ARG A 310 27.93 -6.93 -14.73
N ALA A 311 26.74 -7.41 -14.31
CA ALA A 311 26.45 -8.83 -14.33
C ALA A 311 25.90 -9.35 -15.68
N PHE A 312 25.42 -8.49 -16.57
CA PHE A 312 24.83 -8.88 -17.84
C PHE A 312 25.69 -8.62 -19.09
N SER A 313 26.85 -7.97 -18.96
CA SER A 313 27.72 -7.68 -20.11
C SER A 313 28.62 -8.84 -20.56
N GLY A 314 28.55 -9.99 -19.90
CA GLY A 314 29.42 -11.14 -20.17
C GLY A 314 28.90 -12.22 -21.12
N HIS A 315 27.62 -12.21 -21.49
CA HIS A 315 27.05 -13.36 -22.23
C HIS A 315 26.22 -13.05 -23.48
N GLN A 316 26.16 -11.80 -23.94
CA GLN A 316 25.38 -11.43 -25.13
C GLN A 316 26.19 -10.88 -26.31
N GLN A 317 27.53 -11.07 -26.32
CA GLN A 317 28.39 -10.56 -27.40
C GLN A 317 28.65 -11.57 -28.55
N SER A 318 27.96 -12.70 -28.63
CA SER A 318 28.25 -13.71 -29.64
C SER A 318 27.11 -14.14 -30.57
N ILE A 319 25.95 -13.50 -30.57
CA ILE A 319 24.82 -13.89 -31.46
C ILE A 319 24.11 -12.69 -32.10
N MET A 320 24.76 -11.63 -32.51
CA MET A 320 24.18 -10.72 -33.51
C MET A 320 25.28 -10.06 -34.30
N GLY A 321 25.35 -10.48 -35.59
CA GLY A 321 26.21 -9.90 -36.60
C GLY A 321 25.83 -8.46 -36.92
N ASP A 322 26.85 -7.75 -37.36
CA ASP A 322 26.79 -6.42 -37.97
C ASP A 322 25.58 -6.15 -38.87
N SER A 323 24.75 -5.21 -38.46
CA SER A 323 24.10 -4.26 -39.40
C SER A 323 23.33 -3.20 -38.61
N ASP A 324 23.53 -1.95 -39.01
CA ASP A 324 22.83 -0.70 -38.71
C ASP A 324 23.36 0.19 -37.57
N ASN A 325 24.43 0.88 -37.94
CA ASN A 325 24.67 2.25 -37.50
C ASN A 325 23.54 3.18 -37.99
N ASN A 326 22.55 3.46 -37.15
CA ASN A 326 21.73 4.68 -37.14
C ASN A 326 20.58 4.54 -36.17
N ARG A 327 20.79 4.87 -34.90
CA ARG A 327 19.77 5.31 -33.91
C ARG A 327 20.43 5.73 -32.63
N ALA A 328 21.04 6.88 -32.66
CA ALA A 328 21.57 7.56 -31.49
C ALA A 328 20.74 8.85 -31.26
N GLU A 329 19.46 8.72 -30.88
CA GLU A 329 18.67 9.90 -30.39
C GLU A 329 17.54 9.58 -29.40
N ASP A 330 17.30 8.33 -28.98
CA ASP A 330 16.19 7.99 -28.07
C ASP A 330 16.61 7.75 -26.60
N GLY A 331 17.82 8.12 -26.21
CA GLY A 331 18.34 7.84 -24.85
C GLY A 331 17.78 8.72 -23.72
N ASP A 332 17.29 9.91 -24.04
CA ASP A 332 16.87 10.88 -23.00
C ASP A 332 15.41 10.74 -22.57
N GLY A 333 14.50 10.30 -23.46
CA GLY A 333 13.08 10.14 -23.15
C GLY A 333 12.81 9.02 -22.14
N PHE A 334 13.48 7.89 -22.29
CA PHE A 334 13.28 6.74 -21.40
C PHE A 334 13.81 6.98 -19.98
N LYS A 335 14.92 7.74 -19.85
CA LYS A 335 15.47 8.12 -18.53
C LYS A 335 14.55 9.10 -17.79
N ILE A 336 13.97 10.07 -18.49
CA ILE A 336 13.11 11.09 -17.89
C ILE A 336 11.79 10.46 -17.42
N GLN A 337 11.25 9.50 -18.15
CA GLN A 337 10.00 8.82 -17.80
C GLN A 337 10.16 7.99 -16.51
N GLY A 338 11.20 7.21 -16.36
CA GLY A 338 11.46 6.41 -15.16
C GLY A 338 11.66 7.24 -13.89
N GLU A 339 12.14 8.45 -14.03
CA GLU A 339 12.43 9.39 -12.94
C GLU A 339 11.16 10.10 -12.43
N GLU A 340 10.26 10.51 -13.32
CA GLU A 340 8.95 11.08 -12.93
C GLU A 340 8.07 10.00 -12.27
N GLU A 341 8.15 8.75 -12.72
CA GLU A 341 7.47 7.60 -12.15
C GLU A 341 7.87 7.33 -10.70
N TRP A 342 9.17 7.28 -10.44
CA TRP A 342 9.71 7.10 -9.10
C TRP A 342 9.30 8.24 -8.17
N SER A 343 9.37 9.48 -8.65
CA SER A 343 8.97 10.66 -7.89
C SER A 343 7.47 10.68 -7.60
N GLU A 344 6.62 10.22 -8.54
CA GLU A 344 5.18 10.09 -8.33
C GLU A 344 4.86 9.17 -7.15
N HIS A 345 5.54 8.01 -7.06
CA HIS A 345 5.35 7.10 -5.93
C HIS A 345 5.68 7.75 -4.59
N TRP A 346 6.78 8.49 -4.51
CA TRP A 346 7.15 9.21 -3.30
C TRP A 346 6.14 10.29 -2.92
N TRP A 347 5.60 11.03 -3.89
CA TRP A 347 4.53 12.00 -3.66
C TRP A 347 3.25 11.33 -3.19
N TYR A 348 2.86 10.21 -3.79
CA TYR A 348 1.72 9.41 -3.37
C TYR A 348 1.87 8.90 -1.93
N HIS A 349 3.02 8.31 -1.59
CA HIS A 349 3.31 7.85 -0.24
C HIS A 349 3.29 8.98 0.79
N TRP A 350 3.94 10.10 0.46
CA TRP A 350 3.88 11.26 1.32
C TRP A 350 2.44 11.72 1.55
N PHE A 351 1.62 11.77 0.49
CA PHE A 351 0.22 12.18 0.58
C PHE A 351 -0.57 11.22 1.47
N ARG A 352 -0.48 9.91 1.21
CA ARG A 352 -1.12 8.86 2.01
C ARG A 352 -0.76 8.98 3.48
N GLN A 353 0.53 9.07 3.80
CA GLN A 353 1.01 9.17 5.17
C GLN A 353 0.58 10.46 5.87
N ARG A 354 0.47 11.55 5.13
CA ARG A 354 0.14 12.86 5.72
C ARG A 354 -1.35 13.03 5.97
N TYR A 355 -2.21 12.53 5.09
CA TYR A 355 -3.64 12.85 5.08
C TYR A 355 -4.54 11.64 5.31
N ILE A 356 -4.13 10.43 4.94
CA ILE A 356 -4.96 9.23 5.01
C ILE A 356 -4.57 8.37 6.20
N GLN A 357 -3.36 7.85 6.20
CA GLN A 357 -2.88 6.90 7.20
C GLN A 357 -1.59 7.40 7.85
N PRO A 358 -1.70 8.21 8.93
CA PRO A 358 -0.52 8.67 9.64
C PRO A 358 0.34 7.50 10.11
N GLY A 359 1.63 7.54 9.80
CA GLY A 359 2.57 6.47 10.16
C GLY A 359 2.62 5.29 9.20
N ALA A 360 1.87 5.31 8.08
CA ALA A 360 2.10 4.35 7.00
C ALA A 360 3.56 4.44 6.54
N ASP A 361 4.23 3.30 6.50
CA ASP A 361 5.63 3.23 6.05
C ASP A 361 5.72 3.15 4.51
N THR A 362 6.94 3.25 4.03
CA THR A 362 7.34 3.02 2.64
C THR A 362 7.23 1.55 2.20
N SER A 363 6.56 0.70 2.98
CA SER A 363 6.34 -0.73 2.67
C SER A 363 5.68 -0.97 1.31
N MET A 364 4.85 -0.03 0.84
CA MET A 364 4.28 -0.10 -0.51
C MET A 364 5.31 0.16 -1.64
N LEU A 365 6.58 0.42 -1.32
CA LEU A 365 7.65 0.52 -2.32
C LEU A 365 8.42 -0.80 -2.47
N ILE A 366 7.96 -1.86 -1.83
CA ILE A 366 8.56 -3.18 -1.97
C ILE A 366 8.13 -3.82 -3.31
N SER A 367 9.07 -4.43 -4.00
CA SER A 367 8.75 -5.19 -5.19
C SER A 367 8.31 -6.62 -4.85
N VAL A 368 7.60 -7.27 -5.76
CA VAL A 368 7.15 -8.65 -5.55
C VAL A 368 8.33 -9.60 -5.35
N GLU A 369 9.45 -9.38 -6.04
CA GLU A 369 10.67 -10.21 -5.89
C GLU A 369 11.26 -10.08 -4.48
N GLN A 370 11.19 -8.89 -3.89
CA GLN A 370 11.62 -8.69 -2.51
C GLN A 370 10.71 -9.43 -1.54
N VAL A 371 9.38 -9.39 -1.73
CA VAL A 371 8.43 -10.16 -0.90
C VAL A 371 8.70 -11.65 -1.00
N MET A 372 8.88 -12.18 -2.22
CA MET A 372 9.21 -13.59 -2.43
C MET A 372 10.53 -13.98 -1.77
N GLY A 373 11.55 -13.12 -1.88
CA GLY A 373 12.85 -13.33 -1.24
C GLY A 373 12.76 -13.38 0.28
N GLU A 374 11.95 -12.51 0.90
CA GLU A 374 11.72 -12.52 2.35
C GLU A 374 10.93 -13.75 2.82
N LEU A 375 9.93 -14.19 2.06
CA LEU A 375 9.21 -15.44 2.32
C LEU A 375 10.17 -16.64 2.34
N GLN A 376 11.04 -16.76 1.34
CA GLN A 376 12.03 -17.84 1.27
C GLN A 376 13.02 -17.80 2.44
N ARG A 377 13.50 -16.61 2.82
CA ARG A 377 14.39 -16.45 4.00
C ARG A 377 13.70 -16.81 5.31
N ALA A 378 12.39 -16.61 5.39
CA ALA A 378 11.59 -16.98 6.55
C ALA A 378 11.21 -18.47 6.59
N GLY A 379 11.63 -19.28 5.61
CA GLY A 379 11.38 -20.73 5.57
C GLY A 379 10.10 -21.12 4.84
N PHE A 380 9.57 -20.25 4.01
CA PHE A 380 8.43 -20.56 3.15
C PHE A 380 8.87 -20.91 1.72
N GLU A 381 8.12 -21.77 1.08
CA GLU A 381 8.19 -22.06 -0.35
C GLU A 381 6.97 -21.40 -1.03
N VAL A 382 7.22 -20.49 -1.98
CA VAL A 382 6.15 -19.88 -2.76
C VAL A 382 5.63 -20.88 -3.77
N ILE A 383 4.33 -21.21 -3.67
CA ILE A 383 3.67 -22.22 -4.51
C ILE A 383 2.99 -21.55 -5.70
N GLN A 384 2.31 -20.43 -5.45
CA GLN A 384 1.49 -19.75 -6.44
C GLN A 384 1.54 -18.24 -6.22
N MET A 385 1.48 -17.50 -7.31
CA MET A 385 1.29 -16.05 -7.31
C MET A 385 0.27 -15.69 -8.39
N GLU A 386 -0.68 -14.83 -8.03
CA GLU A 386 -1.68 -14.30 -8.96
C GLU A 386 -1.67 -12.78 -8.90
N SER A 387 -1.76 -12.14 -10.06
CA SER A 387 -1.89 -10.69 -10.15
C SER A 387 -3.38 -10.30 -10.11
N LEU A 388 -3.72 -9.45 -9.16
CA LEU A 388 -5.06 -8.86 -9.01
C LEU A 388 -5.06 -7.37 -9.40
N THR A 389 -4.09 -6.92 -10.18
CA THR A 389 -3.87 -5.48 -10.44
C THR A 389 -5.05 -4.85 -11.16
N THR A 390 -5.60 -5.54 -12.17
CA THR A 390 -6.79 -5.06 -12.91
C THR A 390 -8.02 -5.04 -12.00
N ASP A 391 -8.21 -6.10 -11.22
CA ASP A 391 -9.32 -6.20 -10.27
C ASP A 391 -9.22 -5.12 -9.18
N ALA A 392 -8.00 -4.82 -8.73
CA ALA A 392 -7.74 -3.73 -7.77
C ALA A 392 -8.09 -2.35 -8.35
N ALA A 393 -7.78 -2.11 -9.63
CA ALA A 393 -8.18 -0.89 -10.31
C ALA A 393 -9.71 -0.76 -10.39
N THR A 394 -10.40 -1.85 -10.73
CA THR A 394 -11.88 -1.89 -10.82
C THR A 394 -12.51 -1.72 -9.44
N THR A 395 -12.05 -2.47 -8.44
CA THR A 395 -12.52 -2.34 -7.04
C THR A 395 -12.38 -0.90 -6.54
N THR A 396 -11.20 -0.29 -6.77
CA THR A 396 -10.96 1.09 -6.34
C THR A 396 -11.83 2.10 -7.08
N ALA A 397 -12.16 1.86 -8.36
CA ALA A 397 -13.10 2.71 -9.10
C ALA A 397 -14.53 2.64 -8.49
N VAL A 398 -14.99 1.47 -8.05
CA VAL A 398 -16.25 1.34 -7.32
C VAL A 398 -16.20 2.12 -5.99
N TRP A 399 -15.09 2.04 -5.26
CA TRP A 399 -14.91 2.84 -4.04
C TRP A 399 -14.93 4.35 -4.30
N CYS A 400 -14.34 4.83 -5.41
CA CYS A 400 -14.47 6.23 -5.81
C CYS A 400 -15.92 6.64 -6.03
N ASN A 401 -16.71 5.81 -6.70
CA ASN A 401 -18.13 6.07 -6.95
C ASN A 401 -18.92 6.16 -5.63
N ARG A 402 -18.71 5.19 -4.72
CA ARG A 402 -19.35 5.17 -3.39
C ARG A 402 -18.96 6.39 -2.56
N LEU A 403 -17.68 6.77 -2.54
CA LEU A 403 -17.22 7.99 -1.87
C LEU A 403 -17.93 9.24 -2.39
N CYS A 404 -18.04 9.38 -3.71
CA CYS A 404 -18.74 10.51 -4.34
C CYS A 404 -20.24 10.51 -4.02
N ALA A 405 -20.88 9.35 -3.99
CA ALA A 405 -22.29 9.22 -3.62
C ALA A 405 -22.55 9.62 -2.16
N ALA A 406 -21.63 9.30 -1.25
CA ALA A 406 -21.69 9.61 0.17
C ALA A 406 -21.13 11.01 0.53
N LYS A 407 -20.73 11.84 -0.45
CA LYS A 407 -20.06 13.12 -0.24
C LYS A 407 -20.68 13.96 0.88
N ARG A 408 -21.98 14.23 0.80
CA ARG A 408 -22.67 15.10 1.77
C ARG A 408 -22.60 14.56 3.20
N GLN A 409 -22.75 13.26 3.36
CA GLN A 409 -22.69 12.63 4.67
C GLN A 409 -21.28 12.72 5.24
N ILE A 410 -20.25 12.39 4.45
CA ILE A 410 -18.85 12.43 4.86
C ILE A 410 -18.42 13.87 5.20
N GLU A 411 -18.83 14.86 4.40
CA GLU A 411 -18.55 16.28 4.69
C GLU A 411 -19.17 16.76 5.99
N MET A 412 -20.41 16.29 6.31
CA MET A 412 -21.06 16.64 7.59
C MET A 412 -20.39 15.99 8.79
N GLU A 413 -19.91 14.76 8.67
CA GLU A 413 -19.33 14.00 9.78
C GLU A 413 -17.84 14.30 10.00
N LEU A 414 -17.05 14.41 8.93
CA LEU A 414 -15.58 14.49 8.97
C LEU A 414 -15.03 15.81 8.43
N GLY A 415 -15.87 16.61 7.76
CA GLY A 415 -15.48 17.86 7.12
C GLY A 415 -15.04 17.70 5.66
N GLU A 416 -15.06 18.82 4.92
CA GLU A 416 -14.72 18.89 3.49
C GLU A 416 -13.27 18.45 3.22
N ASP A 417 -12.33 18.87 4.07
CA ASP A 417 -10.90 18.52 3.92
C ASP A 417 -10.68 17.00 3.96
N ALA A 418 -11.40 16.28 4.83
CA ALA A 418 -11.32 14.82 4.93
C ALA A 418 -11.88 14.15 3.67
N TYR A 419 -13.07 14.58 3.20
CA TYR A 419 -13.65 14.09 1.96
C TYR A 419 -12.67 14.29 0.78
N ARG A 420 -12.14 15.50 0.60
CA ARG A 420 -11.21 15.82 -0.49
C ARG A 420 -9.92 15.00 -0.41
N ALA A 421 -9.40 14.78 0.80
CA ALA A 421 -8.22 13.95 0.96
C ALA A 421 -8.46 12.51 0.49
N TRP A 422 -9.59 11.92 0.85
CA TRP A 422 -9.96 10.58 0.42
C TRP A 422 -10.31 10.49 -1.07
N GLU A 423 -10.98 11.51 -1.63
CA GLU A 423 -11.26 11.58 -3.05
C GLU A 423 -9.97 11.57 -3.88
N LEU A 424 -8.99 12.40 -3.50
CA LEU A 424 -7.68 12.42 -4.17
C LEU A 424 -6.95 11.09 -3.98
N TYR A 425 -6.96 10.53 -2.78
CA TYR A 425 -6.28 9.27 -2.47
C TYR A 425 -6.81 8.11 -3.32
N LEU A 426 -8.12 7.91 -3.35
CA LEU A 426 -8.73 6.80 -4.09
C LEU A 426 -8.54 6.96 -5.60
N ASN A 427 -8.75 8.16 -6.14
CA ASN A 427 -8.51 8.42 -7.56
C ASN A 427 -7.03 8.23 -7.94
N TRP A 428 -6.11 8.64 -7.08
CA TRP A 428 -4.69 8.43 -7.32
C TRP A 428 -4.31 6.94 -7.26
N THR A 429 -4.81 6.23 -6.25
CA THR A 429 -4.63 4.78 -6.09
C THR A 429 -5.14 4.02 -7.32
N GLN A 430 -6.37 4.31 -7.75
CA GLN A 430 -6.97 3.71 -8.94
C GLN A 430 -6.11 3.96 -10.19
N SER A 431 -5.67 5.20 -10.40
CA SER A 431 -4.82 5.58 -11.52
C SER A 431 -3.46 4.87 -11.50
N LEU A 432 -2.87 4.66 -10.33
CA LEU A 432 -1.61 3.90 -10.20
C LEU A 432 -1.80 2.43 -10.57
N TYR A 433 -2.90 1.78 -10.14
CA TYR A 433 -3.22 0.42 -10.55
C TYR A 433 -3.52 0.34 -12.06
N ALA A 434 -4.36 1.21 -12.58
CA ALA A 434 -4.73 1.21 -14.01
C ALA A 434 -3.52 1.41 -14.94
N ARG A 435 -2.52 2.18 -14.50
CA ARG A 435 -1.27 2.42 -15.25
C ARG A 435 -0.17 1.39 -14.96
N GLY A 436 -0.45 0.36 -14.15
CA GLY A 436 0.55 -0.64 -13.75
C GLY A 436 1.71 -0.04 -12.93
N ARG A 437 1.45 1.03 -12.14
CA ARG A 437 2.43 1.66 -11.25
C ARG A 437 2.34 1.11 -9.81
N LEU A 438 1.21 0.58 -9.43
CA LEU A 438 1.01 -0.29 -8.28
C LEU A 438 0.52 -1.64 -8.79
N HIS A 439 0.94 -2.69 -8.12
CA HIS A 439 0.49 -4.03 -8.38
C HIS A 439 -0.16 -4.60 -7.12
N LYS A 440 -1.18 -5.41 -7.30
CA LYS A 440 -1.82 -6.18 -6.23
C LYS A 440 -1.65 -7.66 -6.51
N HIS A 441 -1.23 -8.42 -5.51
CA HIS A 441 -0.98 -9.84 -5.68
C HIS A 441 -1.62 -10.66 -4.57
N PHE A 442 -2.10 -11.86 -4.94
CA PHE A 442 -2.18 -12.99 -4.03
C PHE A 442 -0.91 -13.84 -4.14
N ILE A 443 -0.36 -14.20 -3.01
CA ILE A 443 0.80 -15.09 -2.92
C ILE A 443 0.45 -16.21 -1.96
N LEU A 444 0.50 -17.46 -2.47
CA LEU A 444 0.37 -18.67 -1.67
C LEU A 444 1.74 -19.25 -1.42
N ALA A 445 2.07 -19.46 -0.17
CA ALA A 445 3.31 -20.09 0.26
C ALA A 445 3.03 -21.26 1.21
N MET A 446 3.99 -22.18 1.33
CA MET A 446 3.93 -23.33 2.22
C MET A 446 5.12 -23.30 3.16
N LYS A 447 4.90 -23.58 4.45
CA LYS A 447 6.00 -23.75 5.40
C LYS A 447 6.78 -25.02 5.06
N ARG A 448 8.08 -24.88 4.87
CA ARG A 448 8.99 -26.01 4.69
C ARG A 448 9.11 -26.83 5.98
N ALA A 449 9.43 -28.11 5.83
CA ALA A 449 9.65 -29.02 6.95
C ALA A 449 10.88 -28.65 7.77
#